data_eca35b9cf3c7fb27ceb60f738ea9dfa9
#
_entry.id   eca35b9cf3c7fb27ceb60f738ea9dfa9
#
_cell.length_a   1.000
_cell.length_b   1.000
_cell.length_c   1.000
_cell.angle_alpha   90.00
_cell.angle_beta   90.00
_cell.angle_gamma   90.00
#
_symmetry.space_group_name_H-M   'P 1'
#
loop_
_entity.id
_entity.type
_entity.pdbx_description
1 polymer ?
#
loop_
_entity_poly.entity_id
_entity_poly.type
_entity_poly.pdbx_seq_one_letter_code
_entity_poly.pdbx_strand_id
1 'polypeptide(L)'
;PLPLALRARGDVVTTASLRDPAAAAAACAGADVVVNLAGEPVAQRWNAEVKAKIRSSRVDAPAALLGELEKAQTRFGAYVSASAIGYYGTSETATFVESSSPGSDFLSEVCVAWEAGADAFASVCDRVAKVRTGLVLGRDGGALAKLLPLFALGAGGIVASGKQWYSWIALADQIGIYLHAIDGASGVLNATAPNPVTNADFTKHLAAAVHRPAFFPVPSFAIGLVLGEGALVVTDGQRVLPEHTRASGYRFQFEALDVALANILK
;
A
#
# COMPACT_ATOMS: atom_id res chain seq x y z
N PRO A 1 3.78 -7.25 10.58
CA PRO A 1 3.33 -6.26 11.61
C PRO A 1 1.85 -6.41 11.95
N LEU A 2 0.90 -6.43 10.97
CA LEU A 2 -0.53 -6.53 11.26
C LEU A 2 -0.91 -7.75 12.12
N PRO A 3 -0.45 -9.00 11.83
CA PRO A 3 -0.75 -10.15 12.69
C PRO A 3 -0.28 -9.98 14.14
N LEU A 4 0.82 -9.29 14.37
CA LEU A 4 1.31 -8.99 15.72
C LEU A 4 0.40 -7.99 16.44
N ALA A 5 -0.05 -6.95 15.74
CA ALA A 5 -0.98 -5.96 16.31
C ALA A 5 -2.34 -6.60 16.68
N LEU A 6 -2.87 -7.48 15.82
CA LEU A 6 -4.10 -8.22 16.09
C LEU A 6 -3.95 -9.13 17.31
N ARG A 7 -2.89 -9.92 17.39
CA ARG A 7 -2.63 -10.80 18.56
C ARG A 7 -2.43 -9.99 19.85
N ALA A 8 -1.78 -8.83 19.78
CA ALA A 8 -1.62 -7.93 20.92
C ALA A 8 -2.96 -7.36 21.42
N ARG A 9 -3.96 -7.25 20.54
CA ARG A 9 -5.33 -6.86 20.85
C ARG A 9 -6.17 -8.03 21.42
N GLY A 10 -5.67 -9.26 21.34
CA GLY A 10 -6.36 -10.47 21.79
C GLY A 10 -7.09 -11.25 20.70
N ASP A 11 -6.94 -10.85 19.43
CA ASP A 11 -7.55 -11.55 18.31
C ASP A 11 -6.86 -12.90 18.03
N VAL A 12 -7.63 -13.90 17.64
CA VAL A 12 -7.10 -15.17 17.12
C VAL A 12 -6.75 -14.99 15.65
N VAL A 13 -5.48 -15.18 15.29
CA VAL A 13 -4.99 -14.93 13.95
C VAL A 13 -4.42 -16.19 13.32
N THR A 14 -5.07 -16.64 12.24
CA THR A 14 -4.56 -17.66 11.33
C THR A 14 -3.98 -16.99 10.07
N THR A 15 -2.89 -17.53 9.54
CA THR A 15 -2.29 -17.05 8.30
C THR A 15 -2.22 -18.17 7.28
N ALA A 16 -2.57 -17.86 6.03
CA ALA A 16 -2.55 -18.79 4.92
C ALA A 16 -1.90 -18.16 3.68
N SER A 17 -1.49 -18.97 2.73
CA SER A 17 -0.91 -18.51 1.46
C SER A 17 -1.91 -18.74 0.33
N LEU A 18 -2.12 -17.74 -0.53
CA LEU A 18 -2.94 -17.87 -1.74
C LEU A 18 -2.29 -18.74 -2.84
N ARG A 19 -1.09 -19.28 -2.61
CA ARG A 19 -0.47 -20.27 -3.52
C ARG A 19 -1.21 -21.62 -3.47
N ASP A 20 -1.93 -21.88 -2.39
CA ASP A 20 -2.82 -23.01 -2.22
C ASP A 20 -4.21 -22.48 -1.84
N PRO A 21 -5.08 -22.21 -2.81
CA PRO A 21 -6.40 -21.64 -2.55
C PRO A 21 -7.30 -22.53 -1.69
N ALA A 22 -7.20 -23.86 -1.80
CA ALA A 22 -8.00 -24.79 -1.01
C ALA A 22 -7.58 -24.75 0.48
N ALA A 23 -6.28 -24.78 0.76
CA ALA A 23 -5.76 -24.63 2.12
C ALA A 23 -6.09 -23.24 2.70
N ALA A 24 -6.03 -22.18 1.87
CA ALA A 24 -6.41 -20.83 2.28
C ALA A 24 -7.92 -20.75 2.62
N ALA A 25 -8.79 -21.36 1.81
CA ALA A 25 -10.22 -21.41 2.08
C ALA A 25 -10.53 -22.20 3.38
N ALA A 26 -9.86 -23.33 3.60
CA ALA A 26 -10.00 -24.09 4.85
C ALA A 26 -9.57 -23.25 6.08
N ALA A 27 -8.54 -22.42 5.94
CA ALA A 27 -8.10 -21.50 7.00
C ALA A 27 -9.09 -20.36 7.29
N CYS A 28 -10.00 -20.06 6.36
CA CYS A 28 -11.07 -19.07 6.55
C CYS A 28 -12.30 -19.64 7.30
N ALA A 29 -12.37 -20.95 7.50
CA ALA A 29 -13.51 -21.57 8.20
C ALA A 29 -13.62 -21.05 9.64
N GLY A 30 -14.78 -20.48 9.98
CA GLY A 30 -15.04 -19.89 11.30
C GLY A 30 -14.35 -18.55 11.56
N ALA A 31 -13.72 -17.93 10.56
CA ALA A 31 -13.17 -16.59 10.70
C ALA A 31 -14.29 -15.54 10.65
N ASP A 32 -14.20 -14.50 11.49
CA ASP A 32 -15.08 -13.35 11.44
C ASP A 32 -14.66 -12.39 10.31
N VAL A 33 -13.36 -12.25 10.08
CA VAL A 33 -12.80 -11.33 9.09
C VAL A 33 -11.65 -11.99 8.31
N VAL A 34 -11.64 -11.82 7.01
CA VAL A 34 -10.55 -12.24 6.12
C VAL A 34 -9.81 -11.01 5.61
N VAL A 35 -8.50 -10.93 5.86
CA VAL A 35 -7.64 -9.83 5.38
C VAL A 35 -6.69 -10.35 4.32
N ASN A 36 -6.80 -9.84 3.09
CA ASN A 36 -5.92 -10.20 1.99
C ASN A 36 -4.84 -9.13 1.76
N LEU A 37 -3.60 -9.50 2.07
CA LEU A 37 -2.40 -8.67 1.86
C LEU A 37 -1.49 -9.24 0.76
N ALA A 38 -1.92 -10.27 0.05
CA ALA A 38 -1.10 -10.94 -0.95
C ALA A 38 -0.85 -10.05 -2.18
N GLY A 39 0.37 -10.09 -2.68
CA GLY A 39 0.75 -9.37 -3.89
C GLY A 39 2.24 -9.46 -4.17
N GLU A 40 2.59 -9.68 -5.44
CA GLU A 40 3.98 -9.62 -5.93
C GLU A 40 4.55 -8.20 -5.74
N PRO A 41 5.81 -8.03 -5.28
CA PRO A 41 6.43 -6.72 -5.18
C PRO A 41 6.42 -5.95 -6.51
N VAL A 42 6.05 -4.67 -6.49
CA VAL A 42 6.04 -3.82 -7.69
C VAL A 42 7.36 -3.08 -7.91
N ALA A 43 8.12 -2.81 -6.84
CA ALA A 43 9.41 -2.10 -6.90
C ALA A 43 10.55 -3.05 -7.31
N GLN A 44 10.51 -3.54 -8.56
CA GLN A 44 11.49 -4.40 -9.20
C GLN A 44 11.56 -4.08 -10.70
N ARG A 45 12.50 -4.71 -11.42
CA ARG A 45 12.62 -4.52 -12.87
C ARG A 45 11.47 -5.22 -13.59
N TRP A 46 10.69 -4.47 -14.35
CA TRP A 46 9.54 -5.01 -15.08
C TRP A 46 9.93 -5.59 -16.43
N ASN A 47 9.34 -6.74 -16.71
CA ASN A 47 9.24 -7.38 -18.01
C ASN A 47 7.83 -8.02 -18.09
N ALA A 48 7.50 -8.67 -19.20
CA ALA A 48 6.19 -9.27 -19.40
C ALA A 48 5.85 -10.32 -18.31
N GLU A 49 6.82 -11.13 -17.88
CA GLU A 49 6.63 -12.14 -16.84
C GLU A 49 6.35 -11.50 -15.48
N VAL A 50 7.11 -10.48 -15.10
CA VAL A 50 6.92 -9.74 -13.84
C VAL A 50 5.57 -9.03 -13.83
N LYS A 51 5.18 -8.36 -14.92
CA LYS A 51 3.85 -7.74 -15.06
C LYS A 51 2.73 -8.78 -14.91
N ALA A 52 2.88 -9.95 -15.54
CA ALA A 52 1.91 -11.04 -15.37
C ALA A 52 1.82 -11.51 -13.91
N LYS A 53 2.94 -11.68 -13.21
CA LYS A 53 2.97 -12.03 -11.76
C LYS A 53 2.34 -10.95 -10.88
N ILE A 54 2.61 -9.67 -11.16
CA ILE A 54 1.99 -8.54 -10.44
C ILE A 54 0.47 -8.61 -10.57
N ARG A 55 -0.05 -8.86 -11.78
CA ARG A 55 -1.48 -8.98 -12.04
C ARG A 55 -2.06 -10.25 -11.39
N SER A 56 -1.50 -11.43 -11.68
CA SER A 56 -2.07 -12.71 -11.24
C SER A 56 -2.10 -12.84 -9.72
N SER A 57 -1.10 -12.35 -9.01
CA SER A 57 -1.08 -12.37 -7.54
C SER A 57 -2.18 -11.53 -6.89
N ARG A 58 -2.75 -10.56 -7.62
CA ARG A 58 -3.78 -9.62 -7.14
C ARG A 58 -5.19 -9.92 -7.67
N VAL A 59 -5.27 -10.53 -8.84
CA VAL A 59 -6.55 -10.80 -9.52
C VAL A 59 -6.86 -12.29 -9.48
N ASP A 60 -5.97 -13.13 -10.04
CA ASP A 60 -6.29 -14.55 -10.24
C ASP A 60 -6.22 -15.35 -8.93
N ALA A 61 -5.24 -15.05 -8.07
CA ALA A 61 -5.09 -15.75 -6.79
C ALA A 61 -6.25 -15.49 -5.81
N PRO A 62 -6.74 -14.26 -5.60
CA PRO A 62 -7.95 -14.03 -4.83
C PRO A 62 -9.21 -14.62 -5.46
N ALA A 63 -9.34 -14.60 -6.80
CA ALA A 63 -10.47 -15.21 -7.49
C ALA A 63 -10.52 -16.74 -7.28
N ALA A 64 -9.37 -17.40 -7.28
CA ALA A 64 -9.27 -18.83 -6.97
C ALA A 64 -9.69 -19.11 -5.50
N LEU A 65 -9.29 -18.26 -4.55
CA LEU A 65 -9.75 -18.36 -3.16
C LEU A 65 -11.27 -18.22 -3.08
N LEU A 66 -11.87 -17.22 -3.76
CA LEU A 66 -13.30 -17.00 -3.76
C LEU A 66 -14.04 -18.26 -4.26
N GLY A 67 -13.58 -18.86 -5.36
CA GLY A 67 -14.17 -20.09 -5.91
C GLY A 67 -14.14 -21.26 -4.92
N GLU A 68 -13.08 -21.41 -4.11
CA GLU A 68 -13.02 -22.44 -3.08
C GLU A 68 -13.94 -22.13 -1.88
N LEU A 69 -14.05 -20.86 -1.49
CA LEU A 69 -14.98 -20.42 -0.42
C LEU A 69 -16.45 -20.66 -0.82
N GLU A 70 -16.80 -20.37 -2.06
CA GLU A 70 -18.16 -20.63 -2.60
C GLU A 70 -18.49 -22.13 -2.62
N LYS A 71 -17.56 -22.96 -3.10
CA LYS A 71 -17.72 -24.44 -3.07
C LYS A 71 -17.91 -24.97 -1.65
N ALA A 72 -17.16 -24.43 -0.69
CA ALA A 72 -17.24 -24.81 0.72
C ALA A 72 -18.42 -24.16 1.44
N GLN A 73 -19.19 -23.29 0.80
CA GLN A 73 -20.27 -22.49 1.38
C GLN A 73 -19.81 -21.71 2.64
N THR A 74 -18.53 -21.32 2.66
CA THR A 74 -17.93 -20.56 3.77
C THR A 74 -18.39 -19.11 3.68
N ARG A 75 -18.87 -18.54 4.80
CA ARG A 75 -19.22 -17.13 4.94
C ARG A 75 -18.52 -16.53 6.16
N PHE A 76 -18.26 -15.23 6.09
CA PHE A 76 -17.64 -14.44 7.16
C PHE A 76 -18.17 -13.00 7.17
N GLY A 77 -17.93 -12.24 8.24
CA GLY A 77 -18.47 -10.89 8.40
C GLY A 77 -17.83 -9.86 7.46
N ALA A 78 -16.51 -9.91 7.24
CA ALA A 78 -15.86 -8.91 6.40
C ALA A 78 -14.68 -9.44 5.60
N TYR A 79 -14.53 -8.92 4.38
CA TYR A 79 -13.33 -9.03 3.55
C TYR A 79 -12.60 -7.69 3.46
N VAL A 80 -11.35 -7.65 3.92
CA VAL A 80 -10.49 -6.46 3.85
C VAL A 80 -9.39 -6.74 2.84
N SER A 81 -9.46 -6.09 1.69
CA SER A 81 -8.48 -6.24 0.62
C SER A 81 -7.44 -5.13 0.66
N ALA A 82 -6.18 -5.50 0.50
CA ALA A 82 -5.19 -4.52 0.08
C ALA A 82 -5.54 -4.00 -1.33
N SER A 83 -5.21 -2.75 -1.57
CA SER A 83 -5.15 -2.07 -2.87
C SER A 83 -3.99 -1.07 -2.81
N ALA A 84 -3.82 -0.22 -3.81
CA ALA A 84 -2.76 0.76 -3.86
C ALA A 84 -3.22 2.08 -4.48
N ILE A 85 -2.57 3.19 -4.10
CA ILE A 85 -2.81 4.51 -4.71
C ILE A 85 -2.44 4.54 -6.21
N GLY A 86 -1.71 3.54 -6.72
CA GLY A 86 -1.53 3.32 -8.16
C GLY A 86 -2.84 3.26 -8.95
N TYR A 87 -3.98 3.03 -8.28
CA TYR A 87 -5.32 3.15 -8.86
C TYR A 87 -5.53 4.48 -9.61
N TYR A 88 -5.00 5.57 -9.08
CA TYR A 88 -5.22 6.92 -9.62
C TYR A 88 -4.34 7.28 -10.82
N GLY A 89 -3.30 6.48 -11.11
CA GLY A 89 -2.25 6.88 -12.04
C GLY A 89 -1.32 7.94 -11.42
N THR A 90 -0.57 8.66 -12.25
CA THR A 90 0.40 9.66 -11.81
C THR A 90 0.04 11.06 -12.26
N SER A 91 0.31 12.08 -11.42
CA SER A 91 0.12 13.49 -11.75
C SER A 91 0.93 14.39 -10.81
N GLU A 92 1.61 15.39 -11.35
CA GLU A 92 2.27 16.42 -10.55
C GLU A 92 1.30 17.50 -10.02
N THR A 93 0.12 17.65 -10.63
CA THR A 93 -0.80 18.77 -10.35
C THR A 93 -2.15 18.36 -9.78
N ALA A 94 -2.66 17.19 -10.15
CA ALA A 94 -3.96 16.72 -9.68
C ALA A 94 -3.89 16.24 -8.23
N THR A 95 -5.02 16.41 -7.52
CA THR A 95 -5.23 15.85 -6.19
C THR A 95 -6.33 14.79 -6.29
N PHE A 96 -6.10 13.63 -5.69
CA PHE A 96 -7.00 12.49 -5.73
C PHE A 96 -7.53 12.18 -4.33
N VAL A 97 -8.78 11.76 -4.30
CA VAL A 97 -9.50 11.27 -3.11
C VAL A 97 -10.16 9.93 -3.45
N GLU A 98 -10.75 9.26 -2.49
CA GLU A 98 -11.31 7.91 -2.69
C GLU A 98 -12.36 7.83 -3.81
N SER A 99 -13.09 8.90 -4.05
CA SER A 99 -14.10 9.00 -5.13
C SER A 99 -13.53 9.36 -6.50
N SER A 100 -12.23 9.66 -6.61
CA SER A 100 -11.59 10.01 -7.88
C SER A 100 -11.56 8.82 -8.84
N SER A 101 -11.69 9.10 -10.14
CA SER A 101 -11.61 8.10 -11.21
C SER A 101 -10.22 7.45 -11.28
N PRO A 102 -10.12 6.21 -11.80
CA PRO A 102 -8.85 5.56 -12.01
C PRO A 102 -8.02 6.24 -13.10
N GLY A 103 -6.71 6.03 -13.06
CA GLY A 103 -5.81 6.33 -14.15
C GLY A 103 -5.91 5.30 -15.28
N SER A 104 -5.00 5.37 -16.24
CA SER A 104 -4.98 4.52 -17.44
C SER A 104 -3.64 3.80 -17.67
N ASP A 105 -2.75 3.80 -16.70
CA ASP A 105 -1.49 3.07 -16.78
C ASP A 105 -1.63 1.62 -16.29
N PHE A 106 -0.58 0.82 -16.48
CA PHE A 106 -0.56 -0.59 -16.09
C PHE A 106 -0.93 -0.82 -14.62
N LEU A 107 -0.44 0.00 -13.69
CA LEU A 107 -0.75 -0.17 -12.27
C LEU A 107 -2.19 0.20 -11.96
N SER A 108 -2.72 1.22 -12.63
CA SER A 108 -4.12 1.61 -12.51
C SER A 108 -5.06 0.49 -12.99
N GLU A 109 -4.76 -0.10 -14.16
CA GLU A 109 -5.53 -1.23 -14.69
C GLU A 109 -5.49 -2.45 -13.74
N VAL A 110 -4.32 -2.75 -13.17
CA VAL A 110 -4.19 -3.82 -12.17
C VAL A 110 -5.01 -3.51 -10.92
N CYS A 111 -4.96 -2.28 -10.40
CA CYS A 111 -5.71 -1.88 -9.22
C CYS A 111 -7.23 -1.93 -9.45
N VAL A 112 -7.71 -1.49 -10.63
CA VAL A 112 -9.13 -1.58 -11.01
C VAL A 112 -9.60 -3.04 -11.01
N ALA A 113 -8.83 -3.93 -11.66
CA ALA A 113 -9.17 -5.36 -11.68
C ALA A 113 -9.10 -6.00 -10.29
N TRP A 114 -8.13 -5.59 -9.47
CA TRP A 114 -7.96 -6.07 -8.09
C TRP A 114 -9.15 -5.68 -7.22
N GLU A 115 -9.58 -4.41 -7.29
CA GLU A 115 -10.73 -3.91 -6.52
C GLU A 115 -12.06 -4.51 -6.99
N ALA A 116 -12.24 -4.73 -8.29
CA ALA A 116 -13.39 -5.45 -8.83
C ALA A 116 -13.43 -6.91 -8.34
N GLY A 117 -12.27 -7.57 -8.28
CA GLY A 117 -12.14 -8.91 -7.69
C GLY A 117 -12.45 -8.91 -6.19
N ALA A 118 -12.06 -7.86 -5.46
CA ALA A 118 -12.40 -7.72 -4.04
C ALA A 118 -13.91 -7.53 -3.82
N ASP A 119 -14.59 -6.76 -4.67
CA ASP A 119 -16.04 -6.55 -4.60
C ASP A 119 -16.82 -7.86 -4.83
N ALA A 120 -16.29 -8.81 -5.60
CA ALA A 120 -16.91 -10.13 -5.82
C ALA A 120 -17.04 -10.95 -4.52
N PHE A 121 -16.21 -10.70 -3.50
CA PHE A 121 -16.32 -11.36 -2.19
C PHE A 121 -17.61 -11.02 -1.44
N ALA A 122 -18.40 -10.04 -1.88
CA ALA A 122 -19.74 -9.79 -1.37
C ALA A 122 -20.69 -11.01 -1.50
N SER A 123 -20.35 -12.00 -2.36
CA SER A 123 -21.07 -13.27 -2.42
C SER A 123 -20.90 -14.14 -1.16
N VAL A 124 -19.78 -13.97 -0.44
CA VAL A 124 -19.38 -14.80 0.71
C VAL A 124 -19.14 -14.01 2.00
N CYS A 125 -19.32 -12.68 2.00
CA CYS A 125 -19.21 -11.87 3.21
C CYS A 125 -20.25 -10.74 3.23
N ASP A 126 -20.44 -10.13 4.41
CA ASP A 126 -21.44 -9.09 4.60
C ASP A 126 -20.89 -7.69 4.27
N ARG A 127 -19.55 -7.52 4.31
CA ARG A 127 -18.90 -6.23 4.12
C ARG A 127 -17.55 -6.38 3.41
N VAL A 128 -17.26 -5.46 2.48
CA VAL A 128 -15.97 -5.37 1.79
C VAL A 128 -15.33 -4.01 2.07
N ALA A 129 -14.04 -4.02 2.42
CA ALA A 129 -13.21 -2.82 2.52
C ALA A 129 -11.96 -2.96 1.62
N LYS A 130 -11.57 -1.88 0.96
CA LYS A 130 -10.41 -1.81 0.06
C LYS A 130 -9.47 -0.72 0.55
N VAL A 131 -8.22 -1.09 0.87
CA VAL A 131 -7.23 -0.17 1.44
C VAL A 131 -6.21 0.21 0.36
N ARG A 132 -6.38 1.40 -0.24
CA ARG A 132 -5.44 1.96 -1.22
C ARG A 132 -4.20 2.50 -0.51
N THR A 133 -3.18 1.68 -0.46
CA THR A 133 -1.94 1.94 0.28
C THR A 133 -1.02 2.89 -0.49
N GLY A 134 -0.53 3.92 0.20
CA GLY A 134 0.49 4.84 -0.27
C GLY A 134 1.92 4.36 -0.01
N LEU A 135 2.86 5.31 0.13
CA LEU A 135 4.25 5.02 0.46
C LEU A 135 4.39 4.75 1.96
N VAL A 136 4.43 3.47 2.34
CA VAL A 136 4.54 3.08 3.76
C VAL A 136 5.96 3.32 4.28
N LEU A 137 6.06 4.07 5.37
CA LEU A 137 7.30 4.38 6.06
C LEU A 137 7.43 3.51 7.32
N GLY A 138 8.38 2.59 7.28
CA GLY A 138 8.77 1.74 8.42
C GLY A 138 10.28 1.59 8.47
N ARG A 139 10.86 1.50 9.68
CA ARG A 139 12.30 1.42 9.88
C ARG A 139 12.92 0.14 9.26
N ASP A 140 12.26 -0.98 9.50
CA ASP A 140 12.82 -2.32 9.19
C ASP A 140 12.33 -2.90 7.86
N GLY A 141 11.63 -2.10 7.04
CA GLY A 141 11.08 -2.59 5.78
C GLY A 141 10.62 -1.51 4.81
N GLY A 142 10.26 -1.95 3.62
CA GLY A 142 9.74 -1.06 2.57
C GLY A 142 10.78 -0.10 1.98
N ALA A 143 10.32 1.04 1.53
CA ALA A 143 11.16 2.05 0.86
C ALA A 143 12.15 2.70 1.83
N LEU A 144 11.71 3.02 3.05
CA LEU A 144 12.56 3.73 4.02
C LEU A 144 13.79 2.92 4.41
N ALA A 145 13.64 1.61 4.66
CA ALA A 145 14.75 0.72 4.98
C ALA A 145 15.83 0.66 3.88
N LYS A 146 15.43 0.83 2.61
CA LYS A 146 16.36 0.90 1.48
C LYS A 146 17.05 2.27 1.35
N LEU A 147 16.37 3.33 1.75
CA LEU A 147 16.88 4.70 1.66
C LEU A 147 17.81 5.07 2.83
N LEU A 148 17.52 4.59 4.04
CA LEU A 148 18.26 4.94 5.25
C LEU A 148 19.77 4.74 5.15
N PRO A 149 20.32 3.61 4.63
CA PRO A 149 21.76 3.45 4.49
C PRO A 149 22.40 4.51 3.58
N LEU A 150 21.72 4.87 2.48
CA LEU A 150 22.21 5.87 1.53
C LEU A 150 22.24 7.26 2.17
N PHE A 151 21.16 7.63 2.87
CA PHE A 151 21.08 8.91 3.58
C PHE A 151 22.07 8.99 4.74
N ALA A 152 22.25 7.91 5.51
CA ALA A 152 23.23 7.86 6.60
C ALA A 152 24.67 8.06 6.12
N LEU A 153 24.99 7.63 4.90
CA LEU A 153 26.28 7.86 4.24
C LEU A 153 26.38 9.24 3.57
N GLY A 154 25.35 10.08 3.62
CA GLY A 154 25.30 11.35 2.92
C GLY A 154 25.15 11.23 1.39
N ALA A 155 24.84 10.03 0.89
CA ALA A 155 24.64 9.74 -0.53
C ALA A 155 23.17 9.88 -0.97
N GLY A 156 22.28 10.35 -0.08
CA GLY A 156 20.89 10.64 -0.39
C GLY A 156 20.75 11.86 -1.31
N GLY A 157 19.62 11.93 -2.03
CA GLY A 157 19.37 13.07 -2.89
C GLY A 157 17.98 13.07 -3.53
N ILE A 158 17.70 14.17 -4.21
CA ILE A 158 16.44 14.38 -4.93
C ILE A 158 16.42 13.46 -6.16
N VAL A 159 15.32 12.74 -6.31
CA VAL A 159 15.08 11.81 -7.43
C VAL A 159 14.41 12.57 -8.57
N ALA A 160 14.95 12.43 -9.79
CA ALA A 160 14.44 13.07 -11.01
C ALA A 160 14.23 14.58 -10.84
N SER A 161 13.01 15.10 -11.09
CA SER A 161 12.66 16.51 -10.90
C SER A 161 12.47 16.90 -9.43
N GLY A 162 12.23 15.94 -8.56
CA GLY A 162 11.83 16.19 -7.17
C GLY A 162 10.40 16.71 -6.98
N LYS A 163 9.66 16.95 -8.08
CA LYS A 163 8.30 17.51 -8.04
C LYS A 163 7.23 16.45 -7.85
N GLN A 164 7.53 15.18 -8.13
CA GLN A 164 6.60 14.06 -7.96
C GLN A 164 6.16 13.95 -6.49
N TRP A 165 4.87 13.67 -6.31
CA TRP A 165 4.26 13.58 -5.00
C TRP A 165 4.56 12.22 -4.34
N TYR A 166 4.92 12.28 -3.07
CA TYR A 166 5.01 11.13 -2.17
C TYR A 166 3.84 11.19 -1.18
N SER A 167 2.78 10.46 -1.50
CA SER A 167 1.65 10.21 -0.59
C SER A 167 2.03 9.11 0.38
N TRP A 168 2.76 9.51 1.42
CA TRP A 168 3.33 8.64 2.44
C TRP A 168 2.32 8.29 3.53
N ILE A 169 2.62 7.25 4.30
CA ILE A 169 1.93 6.89 5.55
C ILE A 169 2.91 6.23 6.50
N ALA A 170 2.83 6.52 7.81
CA ALA A 170 3.57 5.77 8.82
C ALA A 170 3.03 4.34 8.95
N LEU A 171 3.90 3.36 9.19
CA LEU A 171 3.48 1.96 9.35
C LEU A 171 2.44 1.78 10.48
N ALA A 172 2.54 2.57 11.53
CA ALA A 172 1.55 2.56 12.63
C ALA A 172 0.15 2.95 12.14
N ASP A 173 0.03 4.01 11.34
CA ASP A 173 -1.25 4.42 10.75
C ASP A 173 -1.74 3.44 9.68
N GLN A 174 -0.83 2.85 8.88
CA GLN A 174 -1.19 1.79 7.95
C GLN A 174 -1.84 0.60 8.66
N ILE A 175 -1.26 0.16 9.77
CA ILE A 175 -1.84 -0.90 10.62
C ILE A 175 -3.17 -0.44 11.20
N GLY A 176 -3.23 0.79 11.73
CA GLY A 176 -4.42 1.38 12.30
C GLY A 176 -5.60 1.42 11.32
N ILE A 177 -5.36 1.76 10.04
CA ILE A 177 -6.41 1.75 9.00
C ILE A 177 -6.90 0.33 8.72
N TYR A 178 -6.02 -0.69 8.71
CA TYR A 178 -6.47 -2.07 8.60
C TYR A 178 -7.31 -2.49 9.81
N LEU A 179 -6.92 -2.13 11.05
CA LEU A 179 -7.72 -2.39 12.24
C LEU A 179 -9.08 -1.68 12.16
N HIS A 180 -9.11 -0.43 11.71
CA HIS A 180 -10.33 0.33 11.49
C HIS A 180 -11.25 -0.34 10.45
N ALA A 181 -10.69 -0.88 9.36
CA ALA A 181 -11.43 -1.65 8.38
C ALA A 181 -11.96 -2.98 8.96
N ILE A 182 -11.18 -3.67 9.78
CA ILE A 182 -11.59 -4.89 10.49
C ILE A 182 -12.76 -4.58 11.43
N ASP A 183 -12.69 -3.47 12.15
CA ASP A 183 -13.66 -3.07 13.19
C ASP A 183 -14.97 -2.47 12.65
N GLY A 184 -15.10 -2.25 11.31
CA GLY A 184 -16.39 -1.84 10.76
C GLY A 184 -16.35 -0.88 9.57
N ALA A 185 -15.24 -0.20 9.31
CA ALA A 185 -15.15 0.67 8.14
C ALA A 185 -15.26 -0.14 6.83
N SER A 186 -15.86 0.45 5.81
CA SER A 186 -16.17 -0.22 4.53
C SER A 186 -15.89 0.68 3.34
N GLY A 187 -15.98 0.11 2.15
CA GLY A 187 -15.71 0.83 0.91
C GLY A 187 -14.21 1.04 0.67
N VAL A 188 -13.86 2.15 0.05
CA VAL A 188 -12.48 2.49 -0.28
C VAL A 188 -11.88 3.40 0.79
N LEU A 189 -10.71 3.03 1.30
CA LEU A 189 -9.96 3.79 2.29
C LEU A 189 -8.57 4.12 1.71
N ASN A 190 -8.24 5.41 1.56
CA ASN A 190 -6.89 5.83 1.23
C ASN A 190 -6.00 5.74 2.48
N ALA A 191 -5.04 4.83 2.45
CA ALA A 191 -4.01 4.71 3.48
C ALA A 191 -2.82 5.59 3.10
N THR A 192 -3.04 6.90 3.20
CA THR A 192 -2.05 7.97 3.01
C THR A 192 -2.18 8.98 4.14
N ALA A 193 -1.08 9.58 4.58
CA ALA A 193 -1.14 10.68 5.55
C ALA A 193 -1.84 11.90 4.95
N PRO A 194 -2.52 12.74 5.77
CA PRO A 194 -3.27 13.91 5.28
C PRO A 194 -2.41 14.96 4.56
N ASN A 195 -1.11 14.98 4.84
CA ASN A 195 -0.16 15.96 4.29
C ASN A 195 0.89 15.26 3.41
N PRO A 196 0.55 14.89 2.15
CA PRO A 196 1.52 14.38 1.19
C PRO A 196 2.56 15.47 0.87
N VAL A 197 3.78 15.05 0.54
CA VAL A 197 4.90 15.95 0.25
C VAL A 197 5.48 15.64 -1.14
N THR A 198 6.24 16.59 -1.71
CA THR A 198 7.04 16.30 -2.90
C THR A 198 8.25 15.43 -2.56
N ASN A 199 8.85 14.77 -3.55
CA ASN A 199 10.11 14.04 -3.33
C ASN A 199 11.22 14.98 -2.82
N ALA A 200 11.28 16.22 -3.28
CA ALA A 200 12.26 17.21 -2.81
C ALA A 200 12.07 17.50 -1.31
N ASP A 201 10.82 17.70 -0.85
CA ASP A 201 10.52 17.92 0.57
C ASP A 201 10.77 16.65 1.38
N PHE A 202 10.38 15.48 0.88
CA PHE A 202 10.67 14.21 1.52
C PHE A 202 12.18 14.02 1.74
N THR A 203 12.98 14.30 0.71
CA THR A 203 14.44 14.22 0.77
C THR A 203 15.01 15.16 1.83
N LYS A 204 14.51 16.41 1.89
CA LYS A 204 14.90 17.38 2.92
C LYS A 204 14.57 16.91 4.34
N HIS A 205 13.36 16.44 4.55
CA HIS A 205 12.91 15.94 5.87
C HIS A 205 13.72 14.70 6.31
N LEU A 206 13.95 13.75 5.39
CA LEU A 206 14.73 12.55 5.71
C LEU A 206 16.19 12.88 5.99
N ALA A 207 16.81 13.78 5.22
CA ALA A 207 18.18 14.25 5.44
C ALA A 207 18.32 14.92 6.83
N ALA A 208 17.37 15.78 7.20
CA ALA A 208 17.32 16.40 8.52
C ALA A 208 17.17 15.36 9.64
N ALA A 209 16.29 14.37 9.47
CA ALA A 209 16.02 13.33 10.47
C ALA A 209 17.22 12.42 10.73
N VAL A 210 18.08 12.18 9.72
CA VAL A 210 19.33 11.40 9.88
C VAL A 210 20.55 12.28 10.14
N HIS A 211 20.38 13.60 10.26
CA HIS A 211 21.47 14.57 10.47
C HIS A 211 22.59 14.47 9.41
N ARG A 212 22.23 14.29 8.16
CA ARG A 212 23.16 14.19 7.01
C ARG A 212 22.69 15.06 5.85
N PRO A 213 23.60 15.64 5.07
CA PRO A 213 23.23 16.34 3.84
C PRO A 213 22.72 15.35 2.78
N ALA A 214 21.90 15.87 1.83
CA ALA A 214 21.39 15.11 0.70
C ALA A 214 21.54 15.95 -0.58
N PHE A 215 22.77 16.10 -1.06
CA PHE A 215 23.12 16.99 -2.18
C PHE A 215 23.23 16.27 -3.54
N PHE A 216 23.28 14.93 -3.54
CA PHE A 216 23.51 14.19 -4.77
C PHE A 216 22.19 13.98 -5.52
N PRO A 217 21.97 14.64 -6.69
CA PRO A 217 20.79 14.36 -7.48
C PRO A 217 20.84 12.91 -8.02
N VAL A 218 19.71 12.22 -7.97
CA VAL A 218 19.56 10.88 -8.54
C VAL A 218 18.82 11.00 -9.88
N PRO A 219 19.53 10.96 -11.03
CA PRO A 219 18.91 11.12 -12.33
C PRO A 219 17.93 9.98 -12.64
N SER A 220 16.81 10.28 -13.28
CA SER A 220 15.79 9.29 -13.65
C SER A 220 16.35 8.15 -14.51
N PHE A 221 17.31 8.43 -15.41
CA PHE A 221 17.93 7.40 -16.24
C PHE A 221 18.67 6.34 -15.43
N ALA A 222 19.30 6.72 -14.30
CA ALA A 222 20.01 5.77 -13.44
C ALA A 222 19.04 4.79 -12.75
N ILE A 223 17.87 5.28 -12.35
CA ILE A 223 16.79 4.43 -11.81
C ILE A 223 16.22 3.55 -12.92
N GLY A 224 16.03 4.10 -14.12
CA GLY A 224 15.58 3.37 -15.30
C GLY A 224 16.50 2.21 -15.69
N LEU A 225 17.83 2.36 -15.56
CA LEU A 225 18.78 1.26 -15.79
C LEU A 225 18.59 0.09 -14.83
N VAL A 226 18.23 0.38 -13.59
CA VAL A 226 18.04 -0.66 -12.53
C VAL A 226 16.64 -1.28 -12.61
N LEU A 227 15.59 -0.46 -12.68
CA LEU A 227 14.20 -0.89 -12.55
C LEU A 227 13.45 -1.00 -13.89
N GLY A 228 14.04 -0.56 -15.00
CA GLY A 228 13.33 -0.52 -16.29
C GLY A 228 12.05 0.31 -16.19
N GLU A 229 10.95 -0.18 -16.75
CA GLU A 229 9.63 0.45 -16.63
C GLU A 229 9.15 0.57 -15.17
N GLY A 230 9.61 -0.29 -14.27
CA GLY A 230 9.30 -0.21 -12.83
C GLY A 230 9.86 1.04 -12.14
N ALA A 231 10.69 1.84 -12.83
CA ALA A 231 11.19 3.13 -12.35
C ALA A 231 10.06 4.11 -12.03
N LEU A 232 8.92 4.03 -12.73
CA LEU A 232 7.74 4.86 -12.53
C LEU A 232 7.26 4.88 -11.07
N VAL A 233 7.42 3.77 -10.35
CA VAL A 233 7.05 3.65 -8.92
C VAL A 233 7.84 4.63 -8.04
N VAL A 234 8.99 5.11 -8.51
CA VAL A 234 9.91 5.98 -7.75
C VAL A 234 10.03 7.37 -8.38
N THR A 235 10.00 7.45 -9.71
CA THR A 235 10.20 8.71 -10.47
C THR A 235 8.93 9.51 -10.66
N ASP A 236 7.77 8.87 -10.52
CA ASP A 236 6.47 9.49 -10.67
C ASP A 236 5.69 9.39 -9.35
N GLY A 237 4.53 10.02 -9.29
CA GLY A 237 3.70 10.00 -8.10
C GLY A 237 2.40 10.76 -8.27
N GLN A 238 1.59 10.72 -7.23
CA GLN A 238 0.28 11.36 -7.18
C GLN A 238 0.01 11.92 -5.79
N ARG A 239 -0.66 13.06 -5.74
CA ARG A 239 -1.13 13.66 -4.50
C ARG A 239 -2.47 13.04 -4.12
N VAL A 240 -2.46 12.20 -3.08
CA VAL A 240 -3.66 11.46 -2.61
C VAL A 240 -3.99 11.88 -1.19
N LEU A 241 -5.25 12.24 -0.96
CA LEU A 241 -5.77 12.64 0.35
C LEU A 241 -6.74 11.57 0.88
N PRO A 242 -6.74 11.30 2.22
CA PRO A 242 -7.58 10.31 2.87
C PRO A 242 -8.92 10.90 3.33
N GLU A 243 -9.73 11.45 2.42
CA GLU A 243 -10.95 12.16 2.81
C GLU A 243 -12.01 11.20 3.38
N HIS A 244 -12.32 10.12 2.67
CA HIS A 244 -13.27 9.13 3.18
C HIS A 244 -12.72 8.40 4.41
N THR A 245 -11.42 8.09 4.43
CA THR A 245 -10.77 7.47 5.59
C THR A 245 -10.94 8.32 6.85
N ARG A 246 -10.77 9.65 6.75
CA ARG A 246 -11.04 10.57 7.88
C ARG A 246 -12.53 10.66 8.22
N ALA A 247 -13.37 10.76 7.19
CA ALA A 247 -14.83 10.85 7.38
C ALA A 247 -15.41 9.58 8.02
N SER A 248 -14.80 8.40 7.79
CA SER A 248 -15.19 7.15 8.45
C SER A 248 -14.81 7.08 9.94
N GLY A 249 -14.14 8.11 10.46
CA GLY A 249 -13.79 8.23 11.88
C GLY A 249 -12.34 7.86 12.21
N TYR A 250 -11.51 7.47 11.23
CA TYR A 250 -10.09 7.19 11.50
C TYR A 250 -9.34 8.46 11.94
N ARG A 251 -8.52 8.33 12.99
CA ARG A 251 -7.67 9.40 13.53
C ARG A 251 -6.22 9.03 13.29
N PHE A 252 -5.52 9.84 12.46
CA PHE A 252 -4.11 9.64 12.19
C PHE A 252 -3.25 9.95 13.41
N GLN A 253 -2.27 9.08 13.69
CA GLN A 253 -1.26 9.29 14.71
C GLN A 253 -0.18 10.28 14.21
N PHE A 254 0.10 10.20 12.89
CA PHE A 254 1.14 11.02 12.25
C PHE A 254 0.58 11.73 11.01
N GLU A 255 0.28 13.01 11.17
CA GLU A 255 -0.17 13.85 10.06
C GLU A 255 0.98 14.59 9.37
N ALA A 256 2.11 14.84 10.07
CA ALA A 256 3.29 15.56 9.57
C ALA A 256 4.48 14.60 9.42
N LEU A 257 5.21 14.72 8.30
CA LEU A 257 6.29 13.82 7.93
C LEU A 257 7.48 13.87 8.88
N ASP A 258 7.85 15.06 9.36
CA ASP A 258 8.95 15.25 10.31
C ASP A 258 8.68 14.55 11.64
N VAL A 259 7.44 14.66 12.16
CA VAL A 259 7.00 13.97 13.38
C VAL A 259 7.03 12.46 13.19
N ALA A 260 6.54 11.98 12.04
CA ALA A 260 6.56 10.56 11.69
C ALA A 260 8.00 10.02 11.64
N LEU A 261 8.90 10.70 10.91
CA LEU A 261 10.29 10.30 10.79
C LEU A 261 11.02 10.33 12.13
N ALA A 262 10.80 11.36 12.94
CA ALA A 262 11.38 11.44 14.30
C ALA A 262 10.94 10.29 15.19
N ASN A 263 9.73 9.77 15.01
CA ASN A 263 9.24 8.59 15.74
C ASN A 263 9.81 7.28 15.19
N ILE A 264 9.82 7.11 13.86
CA ILE A 264 10.25 5.88 13.18
C ILE A 264 11.77 5.63 13.38
N LEU A 265 12.58 6.68 13.49
CA LEU A 265 14.04 6.59 13.54
C LEU A 265 14.62 6.52 14.97
N LYS A 266 13.79 6.62 15.99
CA LYS A 266 14.18 6.34 17.38
C LYS A 266 14.57 4.87 17.54
#